data_00e2fb944bc221e66cf031dfa8c5417f
#
_entry.id   00e2fb944bc221e66cf031dfa8c5417f
#
_cell.length_a   1.000
_cell.length_b   1.000
_cell.length_c   1.000
_cell.angle_alpha   90.00
_cell.angle_beta   90.00
_cell.angle_gamma   90.00
#
_symmetry.space_group_name_H-M   'P 1'
#
loop_
_entity.id
_entity.type
_entity.pdbx_description
1 polymer ?
#
loop_
_entity_poly.entity_id
_entity_poly.type
_entity_poly.pdbx_seq_one_letter_code
_entity_poly.pdbx_strand_id
1 'polypeptide(L)'
;LKLELTTLRRDIKTDGRHAEIEFTDNWLEDSKRRDLTINAIYLDINGKIYDYHDGARDLKTNVVKFIGDPNTRIQEDYLRIIRFLRFAIQYDSNTDAQTIEALKLNLNGIKNISKERVLEELLKILKLNNFHNILKHKNKKIIFSLIFPELINVNKLEKLKYFKKSLDKNLILTILLLDNANNHEYFCHKYKVSNKMKEEISLLIKLHNESRSHKDFLDNNIKKNIYFYGTKIMKNLAILKYFIKSKNNLDD
;
A
#
# COMPACT_ATOMS: atom_id res chain seq x y z
N LEU A 1 1.47 -2.44 23.11
CA LEU A 1 1.51 -3.67 22.32
C LEU A 1 0.08 -4.05 21.94
N LYS A 2 -0.20 -4.26 20.65
CA LYS A 2 -1.51 -4.76 20.19
C LYS A 2 -1.33 -6.26 19.93
N LEU A 3 -2.10 -7.08 20.64
CA LEU A 3 -2.15 -8.53 20.45
C LEU A 3 -3.47 -8.87 19.73
N GLU A 4 -3.40 -9.73 18.74
CA GLU A 4 -4.57 -10.28 18.05
C GLU A 4 -4.67 -11.76 18.41
N LEU A 5 -5.79 -12.16 19.00
CA LEU A 5 -6.09 -13.55 19.32
C LEU A 5 -6.98 -14.12 18.23
N THR A 6 -6.61 -15.26 17.70
CA THR A 6 -7.39 -16.01 16.70
C THR A 6 -7.20 -17.50 16.92
N THR A 7 -8.21 -18.29 16.58
CA THR A 7 -8.15 -19.76 16.57
C THR A 7 -7.54 -20.25 15.27
N LEU A 8 -6.83 -21.37 15.33
CA LEU A 8 -6.39 -22.10 14.14
C LEU A 8 -7.61 -22.70 13.43
N ARG A 9 -7.58 -22.71 12.09
CA ARG A 9 -8.67 -23.24 11.30
C ARG A 9 -8.18 -23.80 9.96
N ARG A 10 -8.98 -24.68 9.38
CA ARG A 10 -8.90 -25.08 7.98
C ARG A 10 -10.12 -24.54 7.22
N ASP A 11 -9.91 -24.15 5.97
CA ASP A 11 -11.00 -23.69 5.11
C ASP A 11 -11.51 -24.89 4.33
N ILE A 12 -12.82 -25.22 4.43
CA ILE A 12 -13.45 -26.35 3.72
C ILE A 12 -13.87 -25.91 2.32
N LYS A 13 -14.51 -24.74 2.22
CA LYS A 13 -14.87 -24.07 0.96
C LYS A 13 -14.64 -22.59 1.08
N THR A 14 -14.10 -21.96 0.06
CA THR A 14 -13.87 -20.53 0.00
C THR A 14 -14.52 -19.93 -1.25
N ASP A 15 -15.25 -18.83 -1.10
CA ASP A 15 -15.77 -18.02 -2.22
C ASP A 15 -15.12 -16.60 -2.24
N GLY A 16 -13.95 -16.47 -1.62
CA GLY A 16 -13.19 -15.22 -1.52
C GLY A 16 -13.62 -14.30 -0.36
N ARG A 17 -14.86 -14.36 0.11
CA ARG A 17 -15.35 -13.54 1.23
C ARG A 17 -15.82 -14.36 2.42
N HIS A 18 -16.44 -15.48 2.14
CA HIS A 18 -16.94 -16.41 3.14
C HIS A 18 -16.21 -17.73 2.97
N ALA A 19 -15.65 -18.21 4.06
CA ALA A 19 -15.09 -19.54 4.14
C ALA A 19 -15.97 -20.35 5.08
N GLU A 20 -16.39 -21.52 4.65
CA GLU A 20 -16.86 -22.53 5.55
C GLU A 20 -15.63 -23.07 6.25
N ILE A 21 -15.52 -22.77 7.57
CA ILE A 21 -14.32 -23.04 8.34
C ILE A 21 -14.55 -24.16 9.34
N GLU A 22 -13.53 -24.94 9.59
CA GLU A 22 -13.45 -25.87 10.70
C GLU A 22 -12.25 -25.54 11.57
N PHE A 23 -12.44 -25.50 12.89
CA PHE A 23 -11.34 -25.26 13.81
C PHE A 23 -10.42 -26.48 13.87
N THR A 24 -9.13 -26.24 14.02
CA THR A 24 -8.11 -27.28 14.07
C THR A 24 -7.04 -26.91 15.10
N ASP A 25 -6.41 -27.90 15.70
CA ASP A 25 -5.21 -27.71 16.52
C ASP A 25 -3.93 -27.96 15.70
N ASN A 26 -4.07 -28.29 14.41
CA ASN A 26 -2.97 -28.63 13.53
C ASN A 26 -2.44 -27.39 12.81
N TRP A 27 -1.22 -26.97 13.17
CA TRP A 27 -0.56 -25.81 12.59
C TRP A 27 -0.22 -25.99 11.12
N LEU A 28 0.06 -27.22 10.67
CA LEU A 28 0.29 -27.52 9.26
C LEU A 28 -0.98 -27.26 8.42
N GLU A 29 -2.15 -27.64 8.93
CA GLU A 29 -3.40 -27.38 8.23
C GLU A 29 -3.72 -25.89 8.17
N ASP A 30 -3.57 -25.14 9.27
CA ASP A 30 -3.74 -23.70 9.29
C ASP A 30 -2.75 -23.01 8.33
N SER A 31 -1.51 -23.52 8.23
CA SER A 31 -0.50 -22.95 7.35
C SER A 31 -0.86 -23.05 5.86
N LYS A 32 -1.51 -24.13 5.44
CA LYS A 32 -1.90 -24.37 4.04
C LYS A 32 -2.89 -23.32 3.49
N ARG A 33 -3.73 -22.72 4.34
CA ARG A 33 -4.67 -21.69 3.93
C ARG A 33 -4.06 -20.29 3.86
N ARG A 34 -2.85 -20.08 4.41
CA ARG A 34 -2.15 -18.81 4.38
C ARG A 34 -1.78 -18.42 2.94
N ASP A 35 -1.60 -17.14 2.68
CA ASP A 35 -1.29 -16.63 1.35
C ASP A 35 0.18 -16.84 0.96
N LEU A 36 1.10 -16.43 1.83
CA LEU A 36 2.53 -16.36 1.55
C LEU A 36 3.32 -17.21 2.54
N THR A 37 4.43 -17.79 2.10
CA THR A 37 5.33 -18.59 2.94
C THR A 37 5.79 -17.85 4.19
N ILE A 38 6.17 -16.57 4.04
CA ILE A 38 6.61 -15.68 5.12
C ILE A 38 5.52 -15.36 6.16
N ASN A 39 4.26 -15.60 5.85
CA ASN A 39 3.10 -15.39 6.73
C ASN A 39 2.62 -16.69 7.40
N ALA A 40 3.33 -17.80 7.19
CA ALA A 40 3.00 -19.14 7.68
C ALA A 40 4.07 -19.71 8.61
N ILE A 41 4.81 -18.85 9.29
CA ILE A 41 5.80 -19.20 10.32
C ILE A 41 5.12 -19.10 11.68
N TYR A 42 5.25 -20.12 12.50
CA TYR A 42 4.67 -20.20 13.83
C TYR A 42 5.76 -20.25 14.90
N LEU A 43 5.45 -19.74 16.07
CA LEU A 43 6.31 -19.77 17.26
C LEU A 43 5.49 -20.25 18.43
N ASP A 44 5.98 -21.28 19.15
CA ASP A 44 5.35 -21.69 20.39
C ASP A 44 5.81 -20.86 21.60
N ILE A 45 5.18 -21.09 22.74
CA ILE A 45 5.50 -20.39 23.99
C ILE A 45 6.91 -20.63 24.50
N ASN A 46 7.57 -21.71 24.04
CA ASN A 46 8.94 -22.08 24.41
C ASN A 46 9.97 -21.50 23.42
N GLY A 47 9.52 -20.75 22.42
CA GLY A 47 10.39 -20.17 21.40
C GLY A 47 10.78 -21.12 20.26
N LYS A 48 10.14 -22.30 20.15
CA LYS A 48 10.37 -23.22 19.03
C LYS A 48 9.62 -22.73 17.79
N ILE A 49 10.35 -22.65 16.68
CA ILE A 49 9.80 -22.23 15.37
C ILE A 49 9.28 -23.46 14.61
N TYR A 50 8.10 -23.31 14.02
CA TYR A 50 7.51 -24.28 13.10
C TYR A 50 7.29 -23.59 11.76
N ASP A 51 7.98 -24.09 10.74
CA ASP A 51 7.98 -23.54 9.38
C ASP A 51 7.78 -24.67 8.37
N TYR A 52 6.59 -24.80 7.86
CA TYR A 52 6.19 -25.87 6.95
C TYR A 52 6.38 -25.55 5.49
N HIS A 53 6.76 -24.30 5.16
CA HIS A 53 6.81 -23.79 3.79
C HIS A 53 8.10 -23.02 3.48
N ASP A 54 9.18 -23.23 4.26
CA ASP A 54 10.46 -22.52 4.12
C ASP A 54 10.34 -20.98 4.22
N GLY A 55 9.34 -20.46 4.91
CA GLY A 55 9.08 -19.04 5.06
C GLY A 55 10.21 -18.28 5.75
N ALA A 56 10.88 -18.89 6.72
CA ALA A 56 12.03 -18.30 7.41
C ALA A 56 13.24 -18.15 6.46
N ARG A 57 13.47 -19.11 5.57
CA ARG A 57 14.47 -19.04 4.52
C ARG A 57 14.12 -17.93 3.51
N ASP A 58 12.87 -17.91 3.05
CA ASP A 58 12.36 -16.91 2.12
C ASP A 58 12.48 -15.49 2.72
N LEU A 59 12.15 -15.32 3.99
CA LEU A 59 12.31 -14.05 4.72
C LEU A 59 13.78 -13.61 4.78
N LYS A 60 14.69 -14.55 5.12
CA LYS A 60 16.14 -14.28 5.21
C LYS A 60 16.74 -13.87 3.86
N THR A 61 16.20 -14.40 2.76
CA THR A 61 16.68 -14.11 1.38
C THR A 61 15.87 -13.03 0.67
N ASN A 62 14.95 -12.34 1.38
CA ASN A 62 14.04 -11.33 0.83
C ASN A 62 13.20 -11.86 -0.34
N VAL A 63 12.77 -13.10 -0.27
CA VAL A 63 11.90 -13.72 -1.26
C VAL A 63 10.46 -13.71 -0.75
N VAL A 64 9.53 -13.33 -1.61
CA VAL A 64 8.09 -13.39 -1.33
C VAL A 64 7.46 -14.35 -2.33
N LYS A 65 6.85 -15.43 -1.79
CA LYS A 65 6.22 -16.49 -2.59
C LYS A 65 4.83 -16.84 -2.05
N PHE A 66 3.95 -17.24 -2.94
CA PHE A 66 2.71 -17.91 -2.57
C PHE A 66 2.98 -19.33 -2.03
N ILE A 67 2.13 -19.79 -1.13
CA ILE A 67 2.10 -21.20 -0.73
C ILE A 67 1.35 -21.97 -1.82
N GLY A 68 2.04 -22.88 -2.52
CA GLY A 68 1.50 -23.62 -3.65
C GLY A 68 1.46 -22.81 -4.95
N ASP A 69 0.52 -23.16 -5.85
CA ASP A 69 0.41 -22.51 -7.16
C ASP A 69 -0.13 -21.08 -7.05
N PRO A 70 0.58 -20.05 -7.57
CA PRO A 70 0.18 -18.65 -7.46
C PRO A 70 -1.21 -18.37 -8.06
N ASN A 71 -1.53 -18.99 -9.21
CA ASN A 71 -2.79 -18.74 -9.89
C ASN A 71 -3.97 -19.22 -9.05
N THR A 72 -3.92 -20.45 -8.55
CA THR A 72 -4.93 -21.03 -7.68
C THR A 72 -5.12 -20.19 -6.41
N ARG A 73 -4.00 -19.78 -5.78
CA ARG A 73 -4.05 -18.98 -4.54
C ARG A 73 -4.67 -17.60 -4.74
N ILE A 74 -4.44 -16.98 -5.87
CA ILE A 74 -5.03 -15.67 -6.20
C ILE A 74 -6.53 -15.82 -6.47
N GLN A 75 -6.96 -16.88 -7.14
CA GLN A 75 -8.38 -17.14 -7.45
C GLN A 75 -9.23 -17.39 -6.20
N GLU A 76 -8.67 -17.91 -5.13
CA GLU A 76 -9.37 -18.07 -3.85
C GLU A 76 -9.71 -16.71 -3.20
N ASP A 77 -8.84 -15.68 -3.32
CA ASP A 77 -9.10 -14.31 -2.87
C ASP A 77 -8.20 -13.35 -3.66
N TYR A 78 -8.80 -12.60 -4.57
CA TYR A 78 -8.07 -11.64 -5.43
C TYR A 78 -7.38 -10.51 -4.65
N LEU A 79 -7.72 -10.27 -3.37
CA LEU A 79 -6.99 -9.33 -2.52
C LEU A 79 -5.53 -9.75 -2.32
N ARG A 80 -5.23 -11.05 -2.49
CA ARG A 80 -3.87 -11.58 -2.42
C ARG A 80 -2.92 -10.95 -3.43
N ILE A 81 -3.43 -10.43 -4.56
CA ILE A 81 -2.62 -9.65 -5.52
C ILE A 81 -2.04 -8.40 -4.84
N ILE A 82 -2.88 -7.63 -4.16
CA ILE A 82 -2.46 -6.39 -3.50
C ILE A 82 -1.57 -6.69 -2.29
N ARG A 83 -1.92 -7.74 -1.54
CA ARG A 83 -1.12 -8.23 -0.41
C ARG A 83 0.27 -8.68 -0.86
N PHE A 84 0.35 -9.45 -1.95
CA PHE A 84 1.62 -9.84 -2.55
C PHE A 84 2.47 -8.62 -2.90
N LEU A 85 1.91 -7.65 -3.63
CA LEU A 85 2.62 -6.41 -3.98
C LEU A 85 3.14 -5.69 -2.74
N ARG A 86 2.33 -5.59 -1.68
CA ARG A 86 2.73 -4.96 -0.42
C ARG A 86 3.97 -5.62 0.17
N PHE A 87 3.97 -6.93 0.32
CA PHE A 87 5.11 -7.66 0.87
C PHE A 87 6.32 -7.63 -0.07
N ALA A 88 6.10 -7.77 -1.39
CA ALA A 88 7.15 -7.70 -2.38
C ALA A 88 7.84 -6.31 -2.45
N ILE A 89 7.11 -5.22 -2.13
CA ILE A 89 7.68 -3.88 -1.95
C ILE A 89 8.41 -3.78 -0.61
N GLN A 90 7.79 -4.26 0.47
CA GLN A 90 8.33 -4.20 1.83
C GLN A 90 9.69 -4.88 1.95
N TYR A 91 9.86 -6.04 1.34
CA TYR A 91 11.09 -6.82 1.38
C TYR A 91 11.99 -6.60 0.15
N ASP A 92 11.64 -5.66 -0.74
CA ASP A 92 12.36 -5.40 -2.00
C ASP A 92 12.61 -6.69 -2.82
N SER A 93 11.64 -7.62 -2.76
CA SER A 93 11.74 -8.97 -3.29
C SER A 93 11.78 -8.98 -4.82
N ASN A 94 12.64 -9.78 -5.42
CA ASN A 94 12.48 -10.15 -6.81
C ASN A 94 11.30 -11.13 -6.95
N THR A 95 10.52 -10.98 -8.01
CA THR A 95 9.37 -11.83 -8.29
C THR A 95 9.64 -12.64 -9.54
N ASP A 96 9.44 -13.94 -9.48
CA ASP A 96 9.60 -14.85 -10.61
C ASP A 96 8.55 -14.59 -11.72
N ALA A 97 8.84 -15.08 -12.93
CA ALA A 97 8.00 -14.84 -14.09
C ALA A 97 6.61 -15.47 -13.96
N GLN A 98 6.50 -16.68 -13.38
CA GLN A 98 5.25 -17.38 -13.17
C GLN A 98 4.32 -16.59 -12.25
N THR A 99 4.84 -16.11 -11.13
CA THR A 99 4.06 -15.26 -10.19
C THR A 99 3.61 -13.96 -10.87
N ILE A 100 4.47 -13.29 -11.65
CA ILE A 100 4.11 -12.07 -12.39
C ILE A 100 2.98 -12.35 -13.38
N GLU A 101 3.04 -13.46 -14.10
CA GLU A 101 2.00 -13.86 -15.05
C GLU A 101 0.67 -14.15 -14.35
N ALA A 102 0.69 -14.92 -13.26
CA ALA A 102 -0.48 -15.19 -12.44
C ALA A 102 -1.13 -13.91 -11.91
N LEU A 103 -0.32 -12.94 -11.42
CA LEU A 103 -0.82 -11.65 -10.97
C LEU A 103 -1.53 -10.91 -12.12
N LYS A 104 -0.92 -10.83 -13.31
CA LYS A 104 -1.48 -10.12 -14.47
C LYS A 104 -2.77 -10.78 -14.97
N LEU A 105 -2.80 -12.10 -15.06
CA LEU A 105 -3.95 -12.87 -15.52
C LEU A 105 -5.20 -12.62 -14.66
N ASN A 106 -5.00 -12.46 -13.36
CA ASN A 106 -6.07 -12.35 -12.38
C ASN A 106 -6.45 -10.91 -11.97
N LEU A 107 -5.85 -9.86 -12.57
CA LEU A 107 -6.12 -8.46 -12.21
C LEU A 107 -7.61 -8.09 -12.27
N ASN A 108 -8.35 -8.64 -13.23
CA ASN A 108 -9.77 -8.35 -13.37
C ASN A 108 -10.60 -8.81 -12.15
N GLY A 109 -10.14 -9.82 -11.41
CA GLY A 109 -10.80 -10.31 -10.20
C GLY A 109 -10.84 -9.28 -9.06
N ILE A 110 -9.95 -8.28 -9.07
CA ILE A 110 -9.94 -7.19 -8.07
C ILE A 110 -11.25 -6.39 -8.10
N LYS A 111 -11.95 -6.34 -9.22
CA LYS A 111 -13.26 -5.67 -9.33
C LYS A 111 -14.32 -6.28 -8.41
N ASN A 112 -14.18 -7.57 -8.07
CA ASN A 112 -15.11 -8.32 -7.22
C ASN A 112 -14.84 -8.11 -5.72
N ILE A 113 -13.73 -7.44 -5.37
CA ILE A 113 -13.38 -7.17 -3.96
C ILE A 113 -14.05 -5.88 -3.52
N SER A 114 -14.51 -5.84 -2.25
CA SER A 114 -15.03 -4.61 -1.66
C SER A 114 -13.98 -3.50 -1.68
N LYS A 115 -14.41 -2.28 -1.99
CA LYS A 115 -13.50 -1.13 -2.15
C LYS A 115 -12.79 -0.78 -0.84
N GLU A 116 -13.43 -1.06 0.28
CA GLU A 116 -12.89 -0.89 1.63
C GLU A 116 -11.67 -1.80 1.85
N ARG A 117 -11.76 -3.10 1.49
CA ARG A 117 -10.62 -4.04 1.60
C ARG A 117 -9.45 -3.62 0.72
N VAL A 118 -9.74 -3.18 -0.52
CA VAL A 118 -8.74 -2.67 -1.46
C VAL A 118 -8.05 -1.42 -0.90
N LEU A 119 -8.83 -0.46 -0.36
CA LEU A 119 -8.30 0.75 0.26
C LEU A 119 -7.43 0.43 1.48
N GLU A 120 -7.85 -0.49 2.35
CA GLU A 120 -7.06 -0.88 3.52
C GLU A 120 -5.67 -1.41 3.15
N GLU A 121 -5.57 -2.28 2.14
CA GLU A 121 -4.27 -2.77 1.68
C GLU A 121 -3.45 -1.65 1.02
N LEU A 122 -4.07 -0.77 0.22
CA LEU A 122 -3.38 0.41 -0.31
C LEU A 122 -2.81 1.28 0.82
N LEU A 123 -3.61 1.56 1.86
CA LEU A 123 -3.15 2.39 2.98
C LEU A 123 -1.99 1.73 3.76
N LYS A 124 -1.90 0.40 3.78
CA LYS A 124 -0.73 -0.32 4.32
C LYS A 124 0.50 -0.14 3.44
N ILE A 125 0.35 -0.16 2.10
CA ILE A 125 1.44 0.12 1.15
C ILE A 125 1.96 1.55 1.34
N LEU A 126 1.07 2.54 1.44
CA LEU A 126 1.45 3.96 1.61
C LEU A 126 2.22 4.24 2.92
N LYS A 127 2.12 3.36 3.92
CA LYS A 127 2.87 3.46 5.18
C LYS A 127 4.28 2.86 5.12
N LEU A 128 4.63 2.16 4.05
CA LEU A 128 5.95 1.55 3.93
C LEU A 128 7.02 2.63 3.75
N ASN A 129 8.06 2.61 4.58
CA ASN A 129 9.20 3.53 4.46
C ASN A 129 9.91 3.41 3.11
N ASN A 130 9.90 2.21 2.55
CA ASN A 130 10.56 1.86 1.30
C ASN A 130 9.60 1.75 0.11
N PHE A 131 8.44 2.40 0.15
CA PHE A 131 7.47 2.35 -0.95
C PHE A 131 8.07 2.77 -2.31
N HIS A 132 9.08 3.65 -2.30
CA HIS A 132 9.81 4.03 -3.51
C HIS A 132 10.51 2.84 -4.22
N ASN A 133 10.75 1.71 -3.53
CA ASN A 133 11.32 0.51 -4.13
C ASN A 133 10.45 -0.07 -5.26
N ILE A 134 9.15 0.27 -5.30
CA ILE A 134 8.29 -0.11 -6.44
C ILE A 134 8.87 0.36 -7.78
N LEU A 135 9.61 1.47 -7.79
CA LEU A 135 10.21 2.04 -9.00
C LEU A 135 11.38 1.22 -9.55
N LYS A 136 12.02 0.39 -8.73
CA LYS A 136 13.12 -0.50 -9.13
C LYS A 136 12.62 -1.68 -9.97
N HIS A 137 11.34 -2.04 -9.84
CA HIS A 137 10.77 -3.26 -10.42
C HIS A 137 9.66 -2.92 -11.42
N LYS A 138 10.00 -2.91 -12.71
CA LYS A 138 9.08 -2.53 -13.80
C LYS A 138 7.71 -3.25 -13.73
N ASN A 139 7.71 -4.57 -13.52
CA ASN A 139 6.48 -5.35 -13.47
C ASN A 139 5.59 -4.98 -12.27
N LYS A 140 6.16 -4.82 -11.07
CA LYS A 140 5.39 -4.40 -9.89
C LYS A 140 4.77 -3.02 -10.07
N LYS A 141 5.54 -2.08 -10.63
CA LYS A 141 5.04 -0.74 -10.95
C LYS A 141 3.88 -0.79 -11.94
N ILE A 142 3.99 -1.59 -13.01
CA ILE A 142 2.92 -1.76 -14.00
C ILE A 142 1.67 -2.34 -13.33
N ILE A 143 1.79 -3.43 -12.57
CA ILE A 143 0.67 -4.07 -11.87
C ILE A 143 0.01 -3.08 -10.91
N PHE A 144 0.80 -2.36 -10.12
CA PHE A 144 0.29 -1.33 -9.20
C PHE A 144 -0.51 -0.25 -9.94
N SER A 145 0.01 0.26 -11.07
CA SER A 145 -0.67 1.28 -11.87
C SER A 145 -1.94 0.77 -12.56
N LEU A 146 -2.00 -0.54 -12.88
CA LEU A 146 -3.22 -1.16 -13.43
C LEU A 146 -4.31 -1.33 -12.36
N ILE A 147 -3.91 -1.58 -11.09
CA ILE A 147 -4.85 -1.69 -9.96
C ILE A 147 -5.37 -0.31 -9.55
N PHE A 148 -4.48 0.69 -9.51
CA PHE A 148 -4.74 2.05 -9.02
C PHE A 148 -4.42 3.09 -10.11
N PRO A 149 -5.18 3.13 -11.22
CA PRO A 149 -4.91 4.06 -12.33
C PRO A 149 -5.03 5.53 -11.93
N GLU A 150 -5.76 5.83 -10.86
CA GLU A 150 -5.91 7.18 -10.32
C GLU A 150 -4.61 7.72 -9.69
N LEU A 151 -3.68 6.83 -9.30
CA LEU A 151 -2.42 7.20 -8.67
C LEU A 151 -1.37 7.55 -9.73
N ILE A 152 -1.58 8.67 -10.44
CA ILE A 152 -0.84 9.05 -11.64
C ILE A 152 0.63 9.45 -11.38
N ASN A 153 0.95 9.90 -10.17
CA ASN A 153 2.25 10.46 -9.83
C ASN A 153 3.22 9.45 -9.21
N VAL A 154 3.12 8.16 -9.54
CA VAL A 154 3.95 7.09 -8.93
C VAL A 154 5.45 7.37 -9.06
N ASN A 155 5.90 7.97 -10.16
CA ASN A 155 7.32 8.33 -10.38
C ASN A 155 7.87 9.32 -9.33
N LYS A 156 7.01 10.16 -8.75
CA LYS A 156 7.41 11.13 -7.72
C LYS A 156 7.82 10.46 -6.40
N LEU A 157 7.44 9.19 -6.20
CA LEU A 157 7.87 8.38 -5.04
C LEU A 157 9.39 8.26 -4.94
N GLU A 158 10.15 8.48 -6.02
CA GLU A 158 11.62 8.51 -5.97
C GLU A 158 12.16 9.44 -4.89
N LYS A 159 11.47 10.54 -4.64
CA LYS A 159 11.87 11.52 -3.62
C LYS A 159 11.72 11.03 -2.19
N LEU A 160 10.96 9.93 -1.94
CA LEU A 160 10.82 9.34 -0.60
C LEU A 160 12.16 8.88 -0.02
N LYS A 161 13.12 8.49 -0.85
CA LYS A 161 14.47 8.05 -0.41
C LYS A 161 15.22 9.11 0.41
N TYR A 162 14.86 10.38 0.27
CA TYR A 162 15.48 11.47 1.02
C TYR A 162 14.87 11.69 2.40
N PHE A 163 13.79 10.98 2.74
CA PHE A 163 13.13 11.08 4.03
C PHE A 163 13.48 9.89 4.92
N LYS A 164 14.09 10.15 6.08
CA LYS A 164 14.50 9.10 7.06
C LYS A 164 13.30 8.44 7.76
N LYS A 165 12.17 9.14 7.85
CA LYS A 165 10.93 8.66 8.49
C LYS A 165 9.82 8.56 7.46
N SER A 166 8.88 7.63 7.69
CA SER A 166 7.67 7.55 6.87
C SER A 166 6.89 8.86 6.91
N LEU A 167 6.46 9.31 5.75
CA LEU A 167 5.55 10.43 5.63
C LEU A 167 4.12 10.01 5.99
N ASP A 168 3.29 10.99 6.31
CA ASP A 168 1.87 10.76 6.52
C ASP A 168 1.24 10.14 5.26
N LYS A 169 0.45 9.06 5.45
CA LYS A 169 -0.18 8.31 4.35
C LYS A 169 -1.12 9.18 3.50
N ASN A 170 -1.81 10.16 4.15
CA ASN A 170 -2.71 11.06 3.45
C ASN A 170 -1.92 12.02 2.55
N LEU A 171 -0.75 12.47 3.01
CA LEU A 171 0.17 13.26 2.21
C LEU A 171 0.69 12.46 1.00
N ILE A 172 1.15 11.21 1.20
CA ILE A 172 1.61 10.37 0.08
C ILE A 172 0.47 10.15 -0.92
N LEU A 173 -0.75 9.87 -0.43
CA LEU A 173 -1.92 9.72 -1.29
C LEU A 173 -2.24 11.02 -2.05
N THR A 174 -2.15 12.17 -1.39
CA THR A 174 -2.32 13.48 -2.05
C THR A 174 -1.30 13.69 -3.17
N ILE A 175 -0.01 13.37 -2.92
CA ILE A 175 1.04 13.45 -3.94
C ILE A 175 0.70 12.59 -5.16
N LEU A 176 0.22 11.37 -4.93
CA LEU A 176 -0.09 10.42 -5.99
C LEU A 176 -1.33 10.80 -6.81
N LEU A 177 -2.32 11.43 -6.15
CA LEU A 177 -3.60 11.81 -6.75
C LEU A 177 -3.59 13.19 -7.43
N LEU A 178 -2.61 14.05 -7.08
CA LEU A 178 -2.61 15.44 -7.52
C LEU A 178 -2.52 15.55 -9.04
N ASP A 179 -3.53 16.19 -9.62
CA ASP A 179 -3.63 16.54 -11.04
C ASP A 179 -4.22 17.95 -11.21
N ASN A 180 -4.52 18.34 -12.45
CA ASN A 180 -5.21 19.59 -12.77
C ASN A 180 -6.74 19.42 -12.86
N ALA A 181 -7.26 18.22 -12.56
CA ALA A 181 -8.67 17.88 -12.50
C ALA A 181 -9.06 17.50 -11.05
N ASN A 182 -10.22 16.91 -10.88
CA ASN A 182 -10.70 16.49 -9.54
C ASN A 182 -10.52 14.99 -9.29
N ASN A 183 -9.41 14.43 -9.74
CA ASN A 183 -9.09 13.00 -9.60
C ASN A 183 -9.19 12.50 -8.17
N HIS A 184 -8.80 13.33 -7.18
CA HIS A 184 -8.91 12.99 -5.76
C HIS A 184 -10.36 12.81 -5.31
N GLU A 185 -11.32 13.57 -5.84
CA GLU A 185 -12.74 13.41 -5.52
C GLU A 185 -13.26 12.09 -6.06
N TYR A 186 -12.93 11.77 -7.32
CA TYR A 186 -13.25 10.49 -7.93
C TYR A 186 -12.69 9.32 -7.13
N PHE A 187 -11.41 9.39 -6.75
CA PHE A 187 -10.77 8.36 -5.91
C PHE A 187 -11.50 8.19 -4.57
N CYS A 188 -11.77 9.30 -3.88
CA CYS A 188 -12.45 9.27 -2.58
C CYS A 188 -13.85 8.65 -2.66
N HIS A 189 -14.58 8.94 -3.73
CA HIS A 189 -15.88 8.33 -3.99
C HIS A 189 -15.77 6.84 -4.32
N LYS A 190 -14.88 6.49 -5.26
CA LYS A 190 -14.65 5.10 -5.73
C LYS A 190 -14.28 4.15 -4.59
N TYR A 191 -13.40 4.58 -3.68
CA TYR A 191 -12.89 3.75 -2.59
C TYR A 191 -13.57 4.02 -1.24
N LYS A 192 -14.62 4.81 -1.20
CA LYS A 192 -15.40 5.16 0.02
C LYS A 192 -14.49 5.65 1.15
N VAL A 193 -13.61 6.57 0.82
CA VAL A 193 -12.66 7.17 1.77
C VAL A 193 -13.42 7.89 2.89
N SER A 194 -12.95 7.76 4.15
CA SER A 194 -13.60 8.43 5.29
C SER A 194 -13.61 9.96 5.12
N ASN A 195 -14.65 10.63 5.63
CA ASN A 195 -14.80 12.09 5.52
C ASN A 195 -13.57 12.83 6.02
N LYS A 196 -13.03 12.44 7.17
CA LYS A 196 -11.81 13.05 7.73
C LYS A 196 -10.62 12.99 6.78
N MET A 197 -10.40 11.84 6.14
CA MET A 197 -9.31 11.67 5.19
C MET A 197 -9.54 12.45 3.90
N LYS A 198 -10.79 12.47 3.40
CA LYS A 198 -11.19 13.26 2.23
C LYS A 198 -10.96 14.75 2.46
N GLU A 199 -11.39 15.28 3.61
CA GLU A 199 -11.20 16.68 3.99
C GLU A 199 -9.72 17.07 4.04
N GLU A 200 -8.86 16.24 4.65
CA GLU A 200 -7.41 16.51 4.74
C GLU A 200 -6.76 16.54 3.33
N ILE A 201 -7.10 15.59 2.45
CA ILE A 201 -6.62 15.54 1.06
C ILE A 201 -7.08 16.77 0.27
N SER A 202 -8.38 17.08 0.31
CA SER A 202 -8.97 18.22 -0.41
C SER A 202 -8.39 19.54 0.08
N LEU A 203 -8.17 19.70 1.38
CA LEU A 203 -7.54 20.88 1.95
C LEU A 203 -6.10 21.06 1.45
N LEU A 204 -5.29 19.99 1.46
CA LEU A 204 -3.91 20.05 0.96
C LEU A 204 -3.85 20.43 -0.53
N ILE A 205 -4.75 19.89 -1.35
CA ILE A 205 -4.83 20.23 -2.78
C ILE A 205 -5.26 21.70 -2.97
N LYS A 206 -6.28 22.15 -2.23
CA LYS A 206 -6.73 23.54 -2.25
C LYS A 206 -5.58 24.50 -1.90
N LEU A 207 -4.90 24.26 -0.78
CA LEU A 207 -3.78 25.08 -0.33
C LEU A 207 -2.60 25.03 -1.30
N HIS A 208 -2.35 23.89 -1.94
CA HIS A 208 -1.34 23.78 -3.00
C HIS A 208 -1.67 24.71 -4.16
N ASN A 209 -2.91 24.70 -4.65
CA ASN A 209 -3.36 25.55 -5.76
C ASN A 209 -3.29 27.04 -5.38
N GLU A 210 -3.76 27.42 -4.19
CA GLU A 210 -3.66 28.79 -3.67
C GLU A 210 -2.19 29.25 -3.58
N SER A 211 -1.29 28.39 -3.10
CA SER A 211 0.14 28.71 -2.97
C SER A 211 0.88 28.81 -4.31
N ARG A 212 0.30 28.38 -5.43
CA ARG A 212 0.82 28.61 -6.78
C ARG A 212 0.44 29.97 -7.30
N SER A 213 -0.73 30.47 -6.93
CA SER A 213 -1.25 31.77 -7.37
C SER A 213 -0.66 32.92 -6.55
N HIS A 214 -0.22 32.69 -5.31
CA HIS A 214 0.26 33.70 -4.38
C HIS A 214 1.66 33.36 -3.88
N LYS A 215 2.71 34.04 -4.39
CA LYS A 215 4.12 33.81 -4.02
C LYS A 215 4.35 33.94 -2.51
N ASP A 216 3.68 34.89 -1.86
CA ASP A 216 3.81 35.20 -0.42
C ASP A 216 3.13 34.18 0.51
N PHE A 217 2.47 33.14 -0.03
CA PHE A 217 1.66 32.22 0.76
C PHE A 217 2.49 31.45 1.82
N LEU A 218 3.70 31.02 1.46
CA LEU A 218 4.59 30.28 2.37
C LEU A 218 5.65 31.18 3.03
N ASP A 219 5.93 32.36 2.47
CA ASP A 219 6.98 33.26 2.98
C ASP A 219 6.38 34.28 3.95
N ASN A 220 5.77 35.35 3.45
CA ASN A 220 5.30 36.45 4.29
C ASN A 220 4.08 36.08 5.16
N ASN A 221 3.24 35.15 4.71
CA ASN A 221 2.01 34.74 5.40
C ASN A 221 2.15 33.45 6.22
N ILE A 222 3.35 32.88 6.37
CA ILE A 222 3.52 31.57 7.01
C ILE A 222 2.96 31.50 8.44
N LYS A 223 3.19 32.55 9.27
CA LYS A 223 2.67 32.59 10.65
C LYS A 223 1.15 32.59 10.68
N LYS A 224 0.52 33.40 9.83
CA LYS A 224 -0.93 33.50 9.67
C LYS A 224 -1.51 32.15 9.23
N ASN A 225 -0.90 31.52 8.24
CA ASN A 225 -1.36 30.24 7.70
C ASN A 225 -1.17 29.09 8.71
N ILE A 226 -0.10 29.09 9.52
CA ILE A 226 0.07 28.15 10.63
C ILE A 226 -1.03 28.33 11.67
N TYR A 227 -1.41 29.57 11.99
CA TYR A 227 -2.50 29.83 12.92
C TYR A 227 -3.85 29.25 12.43
N PHE A 228 -4.18 29.43 11.14
CA PHE A 228 -5.45 28.96 10.57
C PHE A 228 -5.50 27.45 10.29
N TYR A 229 -4.42 26.87 9.76
CA TYR A 229 -4.40 25.49 9.25
C TYR A 229 -3.61 24.52 10.13
N GLY A 230 -2.87 25.03 11.08
CA GLY A 230 -2.02 24.24 11.97
C GLY A 230 -0.69 23.84 11.35
N THR A 231 0.30 23.59 12.23
CA THR A 231 1.69 23.24 11.84
C THR A 231 1.75 21.97 10.98
N LYS A 232 0.92 20.94 11.29
CA LYS A 232 0.93 19.67 10.54
C LYS A 232 0.59 19.90 9.07
N ILE A 233 -0.50 20.62 8.79
CA ILE A 233 -0.97 20.88 7.42
C ILE A 233 0.03 21.72 6.66
N MET A 234 0.58 22.78 7.26
CA MET A 234 1.57 23.64 6.60
C MET A 234 2.86 22.88 6.29
N LYS A 235 3.33 22.02 7.20
CA LYS A 235 4.47 21.13 6.95
C LYS A 235 4.18 20.16 5.79
N ASN A 236 3.00 19.55 5.75
CA ASN A 236 2.60 18.65 4.68
C ASN A 236 2.51 19.40 3.34
N LEU A 237 2.04 20.64 3.33
CA LEU A 237 2.01 21.49 2.13
C LEU A 237 3.42 21.77 1.59
N ALA A 238 4.37 22.12 2.46
CA ALA A 238 5.76 22.33 2.05
C ALA A 238 6.38 21.07 1.44
N ILE A 239 6.13 19.90 2.06
CA ILE A 239 6.58 18.61 1.52
C ILE A 239 5.90 18.33 0.18
N LEU A 240 4.58 18.56 0.05
CA LEU A 240 3.85 18.37 -1.20
C LEU A 240 4.47 19.21 -2.32
N LYS A 241 4.76 20.49 -2.07
CA LYS A 241 5.43 21.37 -3.07
C LYS A 241 6.80 20.82 -3.48
N TYR A 242 7.60 20.32 -2.54
CA TYR A 242 8.88 19.67 -2.84
C TYR A 242 8.71 18.48 -3.79
N PHE A 243 7.69 17.62 -3.58
CA PHE A 243 7.43 16.47 -4.46
C PHE A 243 6.97 16.89 -5.85
N ILE A 244 6.20 17.97 -5.95
CA ILE A 244 5.62 18.42 -7.23
C ILE A 244 6.61 19.23 -8.06
N LYS A 245 7.56 19.94 -7.44
CA LYS A 245 8.60 20.69 -8.16
C LYS A 245 9.37 19.76 -9.10
N SER A 246 9.41 20.06 -10.40
CA SER A 246 10.16 19.28 -11.38
C SER A 246 11.68 19.50 -11.21
N LYS A 247 12.52 18.54 -11.67
CA LYS A 247 13.98 18.65 -11.57
C LYS A 247 14.55 19.83 -12.38
N ASN A 248 13.79 20.37 -13.33
CA ASN A 248 14.26 21.42 -14.23
C ASN A 248 14.15 22.85 -13.65
N ASN A 249 13.65 23.01 -12.42
CA ASN A 249 13.51 24.33 -11.76
C ASN A 249 14.33 24.39 -10.48
N LEU A 250 15.59 23.94 -10.53
CA LEU A 250 16.52 24.05 -9.41
C LEU A 250 17.31 25.38 -9.41
N ASP A 251 17.08 26.24 -10.42
CA ASP A 251 17.78 27.52 -10.60
C ASP A 251 16.87 28.76 -10.44
N ASP A 252 15.72 28.62 -9.72
CA ASP A 252 14.89 29.79 -9.34
C ASP A 252 14.58 29.77 -7.82
#